data_3abd8752f95acf7e8d02e8bbbee54cb2
#
_entry.id   3abd8752f95acf7e8d02e8bbbee54cb2
#
_cell.length_a   1.000
_cell.length_b   1.000
_cell.length_c   1.000
_cell.angle_alpha   90.00
_cell.angle_beta   90.00
_cell.angle_gamma   90.00
#
_symmetry.space_group_name_H-M   'P 1'
#
loop_
_entity.id
_entity.type
_entity.pdbx_description
1 polymer ?
#
loop_
_entity_poly.entity_id
_entity_poly.type
_entity_poly.pdbx_seq_one_letter_code
_entity_poly.pdbx_strand_id
1 'polypeptide(L)'
;MELRQLRAFVEVAEAGHFGHAAEHLHLTQPALTQRIQALERELGLQLLERNARGVRLAPSGTVLLPHARRLIQTEDQALGDLRAYLSGTIGRLRIAYQAAGDIPTAASLIAEYRQRFPAVEVDT
;
A
#
# COMPACT_ATOMS: atom_id res chain seq x y z
N MET A 1 -6.15 -5.09 15.33
CA MET A 1 -5.53 -5.60 14.09
C MET A 1 -4.75 -4.47 13.43
N GLU A 2 -3.47 -4.65 13.27
CA GLU A 2 -2.56 -3.63 12.71
C GLU A 2 -2.03 -4.04 11.36
N LEU A 3 -1.70 -3.05 10.50
CA LEU A 3 -1.14 -3.33 9.17
C LEU A 3 0.17 -4.12 9.23
N ARG A 4 1.02 -3.89 10.23
CA ARG A 4 2.25 -4.69 10.42
C ARG A 4 1.97 -6.16 10.65
N GLN A 5 0.90 -6.48 11.38
CA GLN A 5 0.45 -7.85 11.60
C GLN A 5 -0.06 -8.47 10.31
N LEU A 6 -0.83 -7.72 9.53
CA LEU A 6 -1.34 -8.18 8.23
C LEU A 6 -0.20 -8.42 7.23
N ARG A 7 0.81 -7.55 7.19
CA ARG A 7 2.00 -7.76 6.36
C ARG A 7 2.75 -9.02 6.76
N ALA A 8 2.91 -9.25 8.06
CA ALA A 8 3.53 -10.47 8.57
C ALA A 8 2.73 -11.72 8.16
N PHE A 9 1.42 -11.68 8.31
CA PHE A 9 0.53 -12.77 7.93
C PHE A 9 0.61 -13.09 6.43
N VAL A 10 0.50 -12.07 5.56
CA VAL A 10 0.58 -12.26 4.10
C VAL A 10 1.94 -12.81 3.70
N GLU A 11 3.02 -12.30 4.27
CA GLU A 11 4.38 -12.74 3.95
C GLU A 11 4.59 -14.22 4.29
N VAL A 12 4.15 -14.65 5.47
CA VAL A 12 4.23 -16.06 5.87
C VAL A 12 3.36 -16.95 4.98
N ALA A 13 2.15 -16.49 4.66
CA ALA A 13 1.24 -17.23 3.79
C ALA A 13 1.83 -17.44 2.40
N GLU A 14 2.47 -16.43 1.84
CA GLU A 14 3.08 -16.50 0.50
C GLU A 14 4.39 -17.29 0.50
N ALA A 15 5.23 -17.10 1.50
CA ALA A 15 6.51 -17.81 1.61
C ALA A 15 6.34 -19.28 1.97
N GLY A 16 5.29 -19.62 2.71
CA GLY A 16 5.08 -20.99 3.23
C GLY A 16 6.11 -21.41 4.26
N HIS A 17 6.89 -20.47 4.79
CA HIS A 17 8.01 -20.73 5.69
C HIS A 17 8.32 -19.49 6.53
N PHE A 18 8.33 -19.65 7.87
CA PHE A 18 8.58 -18.53 8.79
C PHE A 18 9.96 -17.91 8.65
N GLY A 19 10.99 -18.72 8.43
CA GLY A 19 12.35 -18.23 8.27
C GLY A 19 12.53 -17.31 7.08
N HIS A 20 12.00 -17.69 5.91
CA HIS A 20 12.06 -16.88 4.71
C HIS A 20 11.25 -15.59 4.85
N ALA A 21 10.06 -15.68 5.44
CA ALA A 21 9.23 -14.52 5.70
C ALA A 21 9.92 -13.53 6.65
N ALA A 22 10.56 -14.02 7.71
CA ALA A 22 11.30 -13.20 8.64
C ALA A 22 12.46 -12.46 7.96
N GLU A 23 13.21 -13.13 7.10
CA GLU A 23 14.28 -12.50 6.30
C GLU A 23 13.74 -11.37 5.42
N HIS A 24 12.65 -11.60 4.70
CA HIS A 24 12.01 -10.59 3.85
C HIS A 24 11.56 -9.35 4.63
N LEU A 25 11.07 -9.56 5.85
CA LEU A 25 10.57 -8.48 6.70
C LEU A 25 11.65 -7.84 7.58
N HIS A 26 12.90 -8.31 7.49
CA HIS A 26 14.01 -7.88 8.33
C HIS A 26 13.69 -8.05 9.83
N LEU A 27 13.05 -9.17 10.16
CA LEU A 27 12.69 -9.55 11.51
C LEU A 27 13.40 -10.82 11.92
N THR A 28 13.56 -11.02 13.24
CA THR A 28 13.89 -12.34 13.75
C THR A 28 12.67 -13.25 13.66
N GLN A 29 12.89 -14.55 13.56
CA GLN A 29 11.80 -15.52 13.52
C GLN A 29 10.91 -15.48 14.78
N PRO A 30 11.46 -15.37 16.02
CA PRO A 30 10.64 -15.17 17.20
C PRO A 30 9.78 -13.90 17.16
N ALA A 31 10.30 -12.79 16.65
CA ALA A 31 9.55 -11.54 16.54
C ALA A 31 8.39 -11.70 15.55
N LEU A 32 8.61 -12.35 14.42
CA LEU A 32 7.57 -12.64 13.44
C LEU A 32 6.50 -13.55 14.03
N THR A 33 6.91 -14.62 14.73
CA THR A 33 5.98 -15.55 15.40
C THR A 33 5.11 -14.82 16.42
N GLN A 34 5.68 -13.95 17.24
CA GLN A 34 4.93 -13.16 18.23
C GLN A 34 3.93 -12.23 17.54
N ARG A 35 4.29 -11.63 16.43
CA ARG A 35 3.41 -10.73 15.66
C ARG A 35 2.19 -11.47 15.12
N ILE A 36 2.40 -12.64 14.55
CA ILE A 36 1.32 -13.52 14.07
C ILE A 36 0.44 -14.00 15.22
N GLN A 37 1.03 -14.46 16.31
CA GLN A 37 0.28 -14.92 17.47
C GLN A 37 -0.56 -13.81 18.10
N ALA A 38 -0.05 -12.58 18.15
CA ALA A 38 -0.81 -11.44 18.64
C ALA A 38 -2.05 -11.17 17.77
N LEU A 39 -1.91 -11.26 16.45
CA LEU A 39 -3.03 -11.14 15.52
C LEU A 39 -4.06 -12.24 15.73
N GLU A 40 -3.62 -13.48 15.83
CA GLU A 40 -4.51 -14.63 16.06
C GLU A 40 -5.26 -14.52 17.38
N ARG A 41 -4.60 -14.04 18.45
CA ARG A 41 -5.24 -13.80 19.75
C ARG A 41 -6.29 -12.71 19.69
N GLU A 42 -6.01 -11.59 19.03
CA GLU A 42 -6.99 -10.51 18.85
C GLU A 42 -8.24 -10.99 18.14
N LEU A 43 -8.06 -11.78 17.09
CA LEU A 43 -9.16 -12.25 16.26
C LEU A 43 -9.88 -13.47 16.88
N GLY A 44 -9.25 -14.14 17.84
CA GLY A 44 -9.75 -15.39 18.41
C GLY A 44 -9.75 -16.55 17.42
N LEU A 45 -8.89 -16.50 16.41
CA LEU A 45 -8.83 -17.46 15.32
C LEU A 45 -7.38 -17.85 15.04
N GLN A 46 -7.17 -19.11 14.69
CA GLN A 46 -5.90 -19.57 14.14
C GLN A 46 -5.93 -19.37 12.62
N LEU A 47 -4.99 -18.58 12.10
CA LEU A 47 -4.92 -18.21 10.69
C LEU A 47 -3.98 -19.11 9.88
N LEU A 48 -2.95 -19.63 10.54
CA LEU A 48 -1.91 -20.46 9.95
C LEU A 48 -1.80 -21.80 10.66
N GLU A 49 -1.57 -22.85 9.90
CA GLU A 49 -1.29 -24.19 10.40
C GLU A 49 0.16 -24.53 10.11
N ARG A 50 0.89 -25.02 11.13
CA ARG A 50 2.26 -25.51 11.00
C ARG A 50 2.28 -27.04 10.94
N ASN A 51 3.10 -27.59 10.05
CA ASN A 51 3.42 -29.01 10.00
C ASN A 51 4.89 -29.21 9.59
N ALA A 52 5.32 -30.46 9.49
CA ALA A 52 6.70 -30.80 9.13
C ALA A 52 7.11 -30.32 7.72
N ARG A 53 6.16 -30.00 6.85
CA ARG A 53 6.37 -29.54 5.47
C ARG A 53 6.40 -28.01 5.36
N GLY A 54 6.12 -27.28 6.44
CA GLY A 54 6.08 -25.85 6.46
C GLY A 54 4.77 -25.30 7.02
N VAL A 55 4.31 -24.19 6.45
CA VAL A 55 3.13 -23.44 6.91
C VAL A 55 2.12 -23.34 5.79
N ARG A 56 0.87 -23.53 6.12
CA ARG A 56 -0.26 -23.32 5.21
C ARG A 56 -1.35 -22.49 5.90
N LEU A 57 -2.27 -21.95 5.09
CA LEU A 57 -3.42 -21.24 5.61
C LEU A 57 -4.39 -22.18 6.31
N ALA A 58 -4.84 -21.81 7.50
CA ALA A 58 -6.07 -22.34 8.07
C ALA A 58 -7.29 -21.85 7.26
N PRO A 59 -8.48 -22.44 7.40
CA PRO A 59 -9.68 -21.95 6.71
C PRO A 59 -9.98 -20.47 6.95
N SER A 60 -9.81 -19.99 8.19
CA SER A 60 -9.95 -18.57 8.56
C SER A 60 -8.90 -17.69 7.90
N GLY A 61 -7.68 -18.19 7.73
CA GLY A 61 -6.62 -17.51 6.99
C GLY A 61 -6.96 -17.31 5.53
N THR A 62 -7.61 -18.29 4.91
CA THR A 62 -8.11 -18.18 3.53
C THR A 62 -9.16 -17.08 3.40
N VAL A 63 -9.98 -16.86 4.41
CA VAL A 63 -10.96 -15.77 4.45
C VAL A 63 -10.27 -14.42 4.60
N LEU A 64 -9.29 -14.31 5.49
CA LEU A 64 -8.61 -13.05 5.77
C LEU A 64 -7.66 -12.60 4.64
N LEU A 65 -6.99 -13.52 3.99
CA LEU A 65 -5.89 -13.22 3.05
C LEU A 65 -6.25 -12.19 1.96
N PRO A 66 -7.37 -12.32 1.22
CA PRO A 66 -7.72 -11.33 0.21
C PRO A 66 -7.99 -9.94 0.80
N HIS A 67 -8.56 -9.87 1.99
CA HIS A 67 -8.78 -8.59 2.68
C HIS A 67 -7.46 -7.98 3.16
N ALA A 68 -6.57 -8.79 3.72
CA ALA A 68 -5.24 -8.36 4.14
C ALA A 68 -4.44 -7.77 2.98
N ARG A 69 -4.45 -8.44 1.83
CA ARG A 69 -3.80 -7.93 0.61
C ARG A 69 -4.36 -6.58 0.17
N ARG A 70 -5.67 -6.40 0.18
CA ARG A 70 -6.31 -5.13 -0.20
C ARG A 70 -5.98 -4.00 0.77
N LEU A 71 -5.96 -4.27 2.06
CA LEU A 71 -5.58 -3.29 3.07
C LEU A 71 -4.14 -2.83 2.91
N ILE A 72 -3.22 -3.76 2.66
CA ILE A 72 -1.82 -3.45 2.38
C ILE A 72 -1.68 -2.62 1.10
N GLN A 73 -2.36 -3.00 0.03
CA GLN A 73 -2.37 -2.26 -1.23
C GLN A 73 -2.92 -0.85 -1.05
N THR A 74 -3.97 -0.69 -0.25
CA THR A 74 -4.55 0.63 0.03
C THR A 74 -3.57 1.50 0.80
N GLU A 75 -2.84 0.97 1.78
CA GLU A 75 -1.79 1.71 2.47
C GLU A 75 -0.69 2.14 1.49
N ASP A 76 -0.19 1.22 0.68
CA ASP A 76 0.86 1.51 -0.30
C ASP A 76 0.41 2.56 -1.32
N GLN A 77 -0.83 2.48 -1.77
CA GLN A 77 -1.42 3.45 -2.69
C GLN A 77 -1.55 4.83 -2.04
N ALA A 78 -2.02 4.89 -0.79
CA ALA A 78 -2.13 6.15 -0.06
C ALA A 78 -0.77 6.83 0.10
N LEU A 79 0.26 6.07 0.46
CA LEU A 79 1.63 6.60 0.58
C LEU A 79 2.18 7.06 -0.78
N GLY A 80 1.90 6.30 -1.85
CA GLY A 80 2.28 6.68 -3.21
C GLY A 80 1.60 7.96 -3.66
N ASP A 81 0.31 8.11 -3.41
CA ASP A 81 -0.47 9.30 -3.76
C ASP A 81 0.03 10.55 -2.98
N LEU A 82 0.36 10.38 -1.70
CA LEU A 82 0.94 11.47 -0.90
C LEU A 82 2.31 11.91 -1.44
N ARG A 83 3.16 10.97 -1.85
CA ARG A 83 4.45 11.30 -2.49
C ARG A 83 4.24 12.03 -3.81
N ALA A 84 3.27 11.60 -4.62
CA ALA A 84 2.92 12.25 -5.87
C ALA A 84 2.39 13.67 -5.64
N TYR A 85 1.57 13.86 -4.61
CA TYR A 85 1.11 15.19 -4.18
C TYR A 85 2.28 16.11 -3.79
N LEU A 86 3.22 15.60 -2.99
CA LEU A 86 4.41 16.35 -2.56
C LEU A 86 5.33 16.70 -3.73
N SER A 87 5.40 15.85 -4.77
CA SER A 87 6.20 16.10 -5.98
C SER A 87 5.46 16.96 -7.01
N GLY A 88 4.19 17.34 -6.78
CA GLY A 88 3.39 18.15 -7.68
C GLY A 88 2.80 17.36 -8.86
N THR A 89 2.78 16.04 -8.83
CA THR A 89 2.22 15.21 -9.90
C THR A 89 0.72 14.92 -9.74
N ILE A 90 0.17 15.15 -8.55
CA ILE A 90 -1.26 15.13 -8.28
C ILE A 90 -1.65 16.35 -7.44
N GLY A 91 -2.93 16.65 -7.38
CA GLY A 91 -3.47 17.74 -6.57
C GLY A 91 -4.20 18.75 -7.44
N ARG A 92 -4.22 20.02 -6.99
CA ARG A 92 -4.89 21.12 -7.69
C ARG A 92 -3.92 22.25 -7.92
N LEU A 93 -3.84 22.73 -9.16
CA LEU A 93 -3.10 23.94 -9.54
C LEU A 93 -4.09 25.01 -9.97
N ARG A 94 -4.08 26.15 -9.31
CA ARG A 94 -4.82 27.35 -9.72
C ARG A 94 -3.90 28.30 -10.45
N ILE A 95 -4.30 28.68 -11.65
CA ILE A 95 -3.56 29.64 -12.47
C ILE A 95 -4.44 30.87 -12.68
N ALA A 96 -3.96 32.04 -12.21
CA ALA A 96 -4.56 33.31 -12.52
C ALA A 96 -3.61 34.09 -13.46
N TYR A 97 -4.14 34.59 -14.57
CA TYR A 97 -3.38 35.43 -15.48
C TYR A 97 -4.17 36.70 -15.86
N GLN A 98 -3.46 37.80 -16.06
CA GLN A 98 -4.09 38.99 -16.54
C GLN A 98 -4.16 38.96 -18.08
N ALA A 99 -5.30 39.32 -18.60
CA ALA A 99 -5.61 39.23 -20.05
C ALA A 99 -4.88 40.23 -20.96
N ALA A 100 -3.71 40.70 -20.59
CA ALA A 100 -2.99 41.75 -21.30
C ALA A 100 -1.85 41.23 -22.22
N GLY A 101 -1.81 39.99 -22.58
CA GLY A 101 -0.82 39.47 -23.51
C GLY A 101 -0.93 37.95 -23.68
N ASP A 102 -0.71 37.50 -24.88
CA ASP A 102 -0.55 36.11 -25.36
C ASP A 102 -1.39 35.01 -24.68
N ILE A 103 -2.70 35.11 -24.78
CA ILE A 103 -3.66 34.04 -24.43
C ILE A 103 -3.31 32.69 -25.09
N PRO A 104 -2.86 32.62 -26.36
CA PRO A 104 -2.48 31.37 -26.99
C PRO A 104 -1.30 30.65 -26.29
N THR A 105 -0.31 31.39 -25.80
CA THR A 105 0.86 30.81 -25.12
C THR A 105 0.48 30.22 -23.75
N ALA A 106 -0.38 30.91 -23.00
CA ALA A 106 -0.87 30.43 -21.71
C ALA A 106 -1.71 29.15 -21.89
N ALA A 107 -2.59 29.12 -22.88
CA ALA A 107 -3.40 27.94 -23.19
C ALA A 107 -2.54 26.75 -23.59
N SER A 108 -1.48 26.97 -24.37
CA SER A 108 -0.53 25.94 -24.79
C SER A 108 0.23 25.35 -23.60
N LEU A 109 0.71 26.17 -22.70
CA LEU A 109 1.41 25.75 -21.47
C LEU A 109 0.50 24.94 -20.55
N ILE A 110 -0.75 25.36 -20.38
CA ILE A 110 -1.75 24.64 -19.59
C ILE A 110 -2.05 23.28 -20.20
N ALA A 111 -2.21 23.21 -21.51
CA ALA A 111 -2.45 21.96 -22.22
C ALA A 111 -1.27 20.98 -22.07
N GLU A 112 -0.04 21.46 -22.20
CA GLU A 112 1.17 20.67 -21.99
C GLU A 112 1.28 20.17 -20.54
N TYR A 113 0.98 21.02 -19.58
CA TYR A 113 0.97 20.66 -18.16
C TYR A 113 -0.07 19.57 -17.86
N ARG A 114 -1.27 19.69 -18.42
CA ARG A 114 -2.34 18.69 -18.27
C ARG A 114 -1.95 17.34 -18.85
N GLN A 115 -1.24 17.32 -19.98
CA GLN A 115 -0.72 16.08 -20.57
C GLN A 115 0.37 15.44 -19.73
N ARG A 116 1.26 16.25 -19.17
CA ARG A 116 2.41 15.79 -18.40
C ARG A 116 2.03 15.34 -16.97
N PHE A 117 1.01 15.95 -16.39
CA PHE A 117 0.52 15.69 -15.05
C PHE A 117 -1.00 15.47 -15.04
N PRO A 118 -1.48 14.35 -15.60
CA PRO A 118 -2.93 14.11 -15.77
C PRO A 118 -3.69 13.96 -14.45
N ALA A 119 -3.01 13.64 -13.35
CA ALA A 119 -3.61 13.51 -12.03
C ALA A 119 -3.72 14.84 -11.26
N VAL A 120 -3.20 15.94 -11.84
CA VAL A 120 -3.33 17.29 -11.26
C VAL A 120 -4.54 17.98 -11.88
N GLU A 121 -5.44 18.48 -11.02
CA GLU A 121 -6.56 19.32 -11.44
C GLU A 121 -6.07 20.75 -11.68
N VAL A 122 -6.26 21.25 -12.89
CA VAL A 122 -5.83 22.62 -13.27
C VAL A 122 -7.05 23.52 -13.36
N ASP A 123 -7.06 24.56 -12.53
CA ASP A 123 -8.09 25.58 -12.43
C ASP A 123 -7.58 26.89 -13.06
N THR A 124 -8.30 27.42 -14.02
CA THR A 124 -7.91 28.65 -14.73
C THR A 124 -8.90 29.79 -14.54
#